data_6a2bd56097b4e05a15ed456af469ef99
#
_entry.id   6a2bd56097b4e05a15ed456af469ef99
#
_cell.length_a   1.000
_cell.length_b   1.000
_cell.length_c   1.000
_cell.angle_alpha   90.00
_cell.angle_beta   90.00
_cell.angle_gamma   90.00
#
_symmetry.space_group_name_H-M   'P 1'
#
loop_
_entity.id
_entity.type
_entity.pdbx_description
1 polymer ?
#
loop_
_entity_poly.entity_id
_entity_poly.type
_entity_poly.pdbx_seq_one_letter_code
_entity_poly.pdbx_strand_id
1 'polypeptide(L)'
;MRHMNKVKTLNKKKSHRRALFQNLANALFDHESIKTTSPKAMELKKVADKLITLAKRKDMHAMRLAFSILRNKEIVRKLFTDIGERYTSTSGGYTRVLKIGSRKGDNAPMAIIELTHKKEKEEKKEKKAEKKKAAETKAKTKEEKKEKPAKKEKTAKEKTEKTETKEKKPRKKAVKKEVAAETKE
;
A
#
# COMPACT_ATOMS: atom_id res chain seq x y z
N MET A 1 28.12 -30.45 17.19
CA MET A 1 27.40 -30.98 16.04
C MET A 1 26.08 -30.25 15.83
N ARG A 2 25.66 -29.99 14.58
CA ARG A 2 24.40 -29.25 14.26
C ARG A 2 23.33 -30.20 13.71
N HIS A 3 23.05 -31.27 14.45
CA HIS A 3 22.02 -32.23 14.06
C HIS A 3 20.61 -31.60 14.21
N MET A 4 19.67 -31.96 13.35
CA MET A 4 18.28 -31.51 13.33
C MET A 4 18.02 -30.00 13.14
N ASN A 5 19.02 -29.22 12.79
CA ASN A 5 18.82 -27.79 12.49
C ASN A 5 18.12 -27.59 11.13
N LYS A 6 16.82 -27.88 11.07
CA LYS A 6 15.98 -27.76 9.85
C LYS A 6 15.76 -26.32 9.41
N VAL A 7 15.98 -25.32 10.28
CA VAL A 7 15.71 -23.90 10.00
C VAL A 7 17.02 -23.12 9.98
N LYS A 8 17.29 -22.41 8.89
CA LYS A 8 18.46 -21.51 8.82
C LYS A 8 18.31 -20.35 9.81
N THR A 9 19.33 -20.10 10.61
CA THR A 9 19.33 -19.06 11.64
C THR A 9 19.40 -17.64 11.07
N LEU A 10 19.96 -17.49 9.85
CA LEU A 10 20.17 -16.20 9.17
C LEU A 10 20.91 -15.16 10.04
N ASN A 11 21.75 -15.63 10.97
CA ASN A 11 22.47 -14.80 11.96
C ASN A 11 21.54 -13.86 12.76
N LYS A 12 20.32 -14.29 13.05
CA LYS A 12 19.30 -13.50 13.77
C LYS A 12 18.79 -14.20 15.02
N LYS A 13 18.56 -13.43 16.08
CA LYS A 13 17.88 -13.92 17.29
C LYS A 13 16.48 -14.45 16.93
N LYS A 14 15.94 -15.38 17.72
CA LYS A 14 14.66 -16.06 17.46
C LYS A 14 13.51 -15.08 17.26
N SER A 15 13.39 -14.04 18.09
CA SER A 15 12.37 -13.00 18.00
C SER A 15 12.48 -12.20 16.69
N HIS A 16 13.68 -11.71 16.38
CA HIS A 16 13.93 -10.95 15.15
C HIS A 16 13.67 -11.79 13.89
N ARG A 17 14.07 -13.07 13.90
CA ARG A 17 13.80 -13.98 12.79
C ARG A 17 12.29 -14.21 12.58
N ARG A 18 11.52 -14.35 13.69
CA ARG A 18 10.05 -14.46 13.63
C ARG A 18 9.42 -13.20 13.00
N ALA A 19 9.81 -12.02 13.47
CA ALA A 19 9.33 -10.75 12.91
C ALA A 19 9.72 -10.57 11.43
N LEU A 20 10.94 -10.96 11.04
CA LEU A 20 11.39 -10.94 9.66
C LEU A 20 10.45 -11.76 8.75
N PHE A 21 10.16 -13.01 9.12
CA PHE A 21 9.31 -13.87 8.30
C PHE A 21 7.85 -13.44 8.33
N GLN A 22 7.38 -12.88 9.42
CA GLN A 22 6.06 -12.24 9.50
C GLN A 22 5.92 -11.12 8.48
N ASN A 23 6.87 -10.17 8.45
CA ASN A 23 6.85 -9.05 7.52
C ASN A 23 6.99 -9.51 6.05
N LEU A 24 7.89 -10.46 5.78
CA LEU A 24 8.05 -11.02 4.44
C LEU A 24 6.81 -11.79 3.97
N ALA A 25 6.13 -12.52 4.86
CA ALA A 25 4.89 -13.22 4.54
C ALA A 25 3.75 -12.24 4.27
N ASN A 26 3.62 -11.20 5.08
CA ASN A 26 2.65 -10.13 4.83
C ASN A 26 2.88 -9.49 3.46
N ALA A 27 4.11 -9.10 3.13
CA ALA A 27 4.45 -8.53 1.84
C ALA A 27 4.19 -9.51 0.67
N LEU A 28 4.48 -10.81 0.86
CA LEU A 28 4.22 -11.82 -0.16
C LEU A 28 2.72 -11.97 -0.45
N PHE A 29 1.86 -12.03 0.56
CA PHE A 29 0.42 -12.15 0.37
C PHE A 29 -0.23 -10.86 -0.12
N ASP A 30 0.37 -9.72 0.16
CA ASP A 30 -0.11 -8.44 -0.36
C ASP A 30 0.24 -8.25 -1.84
N HIS A 31 1.50 -8.43 -2.19
CA HIS A 31 2.00 -8.17 -3.55
C HIS A 31 2.06 -9.41 -4.46
N GLU A 32 1.82 -10.61 -3.93
CA GLU A 32 1.88 -11.92 -4.61
C GLU A 32 3.26 -12.28 -5.18
N SER A 33 4.21 -11.36 -5.20
CA SER A 33 5.59 -11.56 -5.68
C SER A 33 6.52 -10.57 -4.99
N ILE A 34 7.60 -11.05 -4.37
CA ILE A 34 8.60 -10.22 -3.72
C ILE A 34 10.02 -10.64 -4.10
N LYS A 35 10.92 -9.65 -4.16
CA LYS A 35 12.35 -9.85 -4.40
C LYS A 35 13.10 -9.82 -3.08
N THR A 36 13.89 -10.87 -2.78
CA THR A 36 14.67 -10.97 -1.55
C THR A 36 15.92 -11.82 -1.76
N THR A 37 16.76 -12.00 -0.74
CA THR A 37 17.92 -12.89 -0.84
C THR A 37 17.49 -14.37 -0.85
N SER A 38 18.19 -15.20 -1.61
CA SER A 38 17.88 -16.61 -1.79
C SER A 38 17.69 -17.39 -0.47
N PRO A 39 18.55 -17.25 0.58
CA PRO A 39 18.32 -17.93 1.84
C PRO A 39 17.02 -17.53 2.55
N LYS A 40 16.62 -16.25 2.47
CA LYS A 40 15.34 -15.79 3.04
C LYS A 40 14.15 -16.32 2.26
N ALA A 41 14.21 -16.32 0.92
CA ALA A 41 13.14 -16.85 0.08
C ALA A 41 12.89 -18.35 0.34
N MET A 42 13.95 -19.14 0.49
CA MET A 42 13.84 -20.58 0.75
C MET A 42 13.17 -20.90 2.10
N GLU A 43 13.49 -20.12 3.14
CA GLU A 43 12.84 -20.31 4.45
C GLU A 43 11.41 -19.72 4.46
N LEU A 44 11.18 -18.60 3.77
CA LEU A 44 9.85 -18.02 3.63
C LEU A 44 8.88 -18.97 2.93
N LYS A 45 9.33 -19.71 1.92
CA LYS A 45 8.52 -20.76 1.24
C LYS A 45 7.86 -21.70 2.23
N LYS A 46 8.60 -22.23 3.21
CA LYS A 46 8.06 -23.14 4.23
C LYS A 46 6.96 -22.49 5.09
N VAL A 47 7.11 -21.21 5.41
CA VAL A 47 6.12 -20.46 6.20
C VAL A 47 4.89 -20.16 5.36
N ALA A 48 5.07 -19.72 4.11
CA ALA A 48 3.99 -19.40 3.19
C ALA A 48 3.16 -20.66 2.84
N ASP A 49 3.80 -21.77 2.50
CA ASP A 49 3.11 -23.02 2.20
C ASP A 49 2.26 -23.51 3.38
N LYS A 50 2.78 -23.39 4.62
CA LYS A 50 2.01 -23.71 5.84
C LYS A 50 0.79 -22.79 6.00
N LEU A 51 0.93 -21.51 5.77
CA LEU A 51 -0.17 -20.53 5.88
C LEU A 51 -1.25 -20.76 4.82
N ILE A 52 -0.88 -21.08 3.58
CA ILE A 52 -1.83 -21.42 2.53
C ILE A 52 -2.58 -22.73 2.85
N THR A 53 -1.88 -23.73 3.40
CA THR A 53 -2.53 -24.97 3.87
C THR A 53 -3.57 -24.69 4.98
N LEU A 54 -3.28 -23.77 5.90
CA LEU A 54 -4.26 -23.34 6.93
C LEU A 54 -5.45 -22.62 6.28
N ALA A 55 -5.20 -21.77 5.30
CA ALA A 55 -6.26 -21.03 4.60
C ALA A 55 -7.24 -21.96 3.85
N LYS A 56 -6.75 -23.04 3.27
CA LYS A 56 -7.59 -24.06 2.59
C LYS A 56 -8.61 -24.72 3.52
N ARG A 57 -8.31 -24.86 4.81
CA ARG A 57 -9.22 -25.51 5.79
C ARG A 57 -10.46 -24.65 6.09
N LYS A 58 -10.38 -23.33 5.92
CA LYS A 58 -11.45 -22.34 6.21
C LYS A 58 -12.01 -22.37 7.65
N ASP A 59 -11.31 -23.01 8.59
CA ASP A 59 -11.73 -23.12 9.99
C ASP A 59 -11.39 -21.85 10.77
N MET A 60 -12.21 -21.49 11.76
CA MET A 60 -11.92 -20.42 12.72
C MET A 60 -10.62 -20.65 13.49
N HIS A 61 -10.31 -21.91 13.83
CA HIS A 61 -9.05 -22.28 14.48
C HIS A 61 -7.86 -22.01 13.56
N ALA A 62 -7.93 -22.41 12.28
CA ALA A 62 -6.89 -22.13 11.29
C ALA A 62 -6.68 -20.61 11.10
N MET A 63 -7.76 -19.82 11.12
CA MET A 63 -7.68 -18.35 11.03
C MET A 63 -6.96 -17.74 12.24
N ARG A 64 -7.25 -18.21 13.47
CA ARG A 64 -6.54 -17.78 14.67
C ARG A 64 -5.05 -18.12 14.63
N LEU A 65 -4.70 -19.33 14.16
CA LEU A 65 -3.31 -19.74 13.96
C LEU A 65 -2.60 -18.88 12.93
N ALA A 66 -3.22 -18.61 11.79
CA ALA A 66 -2.66 -17.70 10.77
C ALA A 66 -2.47 -16.30 11.33
N PHE A 67 -3.45 -15.77 12.07
CA PHE A 67 -3.34 -14.48 12.73
C PHE A 67 -2.21 -14.42 13.77
N SER A 68 -1.97 -15.47 14.53
CA SER A 68 -0.85 -15.54 15.50
C SER A 68 0.52 -15.39 14.84
N ILE A 69 0.63 -15.76 13.54
CA ILE A 69 1.85 -15.68 12.76
C ILE A 69 1.95 -14.32 12.04
N LEU A 70 0.89 -13.90 11.33
CA LEU A 70 0.89 -12.71 10.47
C LEU A 70 0.63 -11.41 11.23
N ARG A 71 -0.20 -11.44 12.29
CA ARG A 71 -0.61 -10.30 13.13
C ARG A 71 -1.19 -9.11 12.35
N ASN A 72 -1.70 -9.36 11.14
CA ASN A 72 -2.39 -8.38 10.32
C ASN A 72 -3.75 -8.95 9.88
N LYS A 73 -4.83 -8.27 10.29
CA LYS A 73 -6.22 -8.73 10.03
C LYS A 73 -6.58 -8.67 8.54
N GLU A 74 -6.11 -7.66 7.83
CA GLU A 74 -6.40 -7.47 6.40
C GLU A 74 -5.76 -8.56 5.56
N ILE A 75 -4.48 -8.86 5.82
CA ILE A 75 -3.75 -9.91 5.11
C ILE A 75 -4.33 -11.30 5.43
N VAL A 76 -4.73 -11.57 6.67
CA VAL A 76 -5.40 -12.82 7.02
C VAL A 76 -6.74 -12.94 6.29
N ARG A 77 -7.54 -11.87 6.23
CA ARG A 77 -8.78 -11.87 5.44
C ARG A 77 -8.49 -12.21 3.98
N LYS A 78 -7.57 -11.48 3.33
CA LYS A 78 -7.15 -11.74 1.94
C LYS A 78 -6.66 -13.17 1.73
N LEU A 79 -5.90 -13.70 2.69
CA LEU A 79 -5.39 -15.07 2.64
C LEU A 79 -6.53 -16.12 2.63
N PHE A 80 -7.58 -15.94 3.43
CA PHE A 80 -8.68 -16.91 3.55
C PHE A 80 -9.77 -16.74 2.48
N THR A 81 -10.08 -15.49 2.07
CA THR A 81 -11.14 -15.24 1.07
C THR A 81 -10.66 -15.38 -0.37
N ASP A 82 -9.45 -14.90 -0.68
CA ASP A 82 -8.95 -14.83 -2.06
C ASP A 82 -7.92 -15.95 -2.34
N ILE A 83 -6.81 -15.93 -1.60
CA ILE A 83 -5.70 -16.86 -1.87
C ILE A 83 -6.11 -18.31 -1.58
N GLY A 84 -6.76 -18.58 -0.45
CA GLY A 84 -7.18 -19.94 -0.07
C GLY A 84 -8.07 -20.59 -1.10
N GLU A 85 -8.98 -19.84 -1.73
CA GLU A 85 -9.88 -20.34 -2.76
C GLU A 85 -9.17 -20.72 -4.05
N ARG A 86 -8.20 -19.91 -4.48
CA ARG A 86 -7.39 -20.18 -5.68
C ARG A 86 -6.59 -21.47 -5.60
N TYR A 87 -6.23 -21.90 -4.39
CA TYR A 87 -5.41 -23.08 -4.17
C TYR A 87 -6.20 -24.34 -3.70
N THR A 88 -7.53 -24.30 -3.73
CA THR A 88 -8.35 -25.42 -3.24
C THR A 88 -8.02 -26.74 -3.95
N SER A 89 -7.82 -26.72 -5.27
CA SER A 89 -7.49 -27.90 -6.09
C SER A 89 -6.02 -28.34 -5.99
N THR A 90 -5.12 -27.47 -5.53
CA THR A 90 -3.68 -27.74 -5.54
C THR A 90 -3.26 -28.41 -4.23
N SER A 91 -2.59 -29.56 -4.28
CA SER A 91 -2.15 -30.31 -3.08
C SER A 91 -0.89 -29.75 -2.41
N GLY A 92 -0.04 -29.01 -3.16
CA GLY A 92 1.21 -28.42 -2.66
C GLY A 92 1.92 -27.60 -3.72
N GLY A 93 3.12 -27.04 -3.35
CA GLY A 93 3.89 -26.20 -4.28
C GLY A 93 3.25 -24.84 -4.55
N TYR A 94 2.62 -24.26 -3.54
CA TYR A 94 1.88 -23.00 -3.65
C TYR A 94 2.75 -21.81 -3.99
N THR A 95 4.07 -21.90 -3.70
CA THR A 95 5.02 -20.83 -3.95
C THR A 95 6.17 -21.31 -4.82
N ARG A 96 6.66 -20.42 -5.70
CA ARG A 96 7.81 -20.64 -6.57
C ARG A 96 8.94 -19.69 -6.20
N VAL A 97 10.17 -20.19 -6.18
CA VAL A 97 11.38 -19.38 -5.93
C VAL A 97 12.23 -19.38 -7.19
N LEU A 98 12.42 -18.22 -7.78
CA LEU A 98 13.23 -18.01 -8.98
C LEU A 98 14.53 -17.29 -8.60
N LYS A 99 15.68 -17.84 -8.93
CA LYS A 99 17.00 -17.21 -8.74
C LYS A 99 17.21 -16.15 -9.82
N ILE A 100 17.65 -14.93 -9.44
CA ILE A 100 17.83 -13.81 -10.38
C ILE A 100 19.31 -13.57 -10.66
N GLY A 101 20.21 -13.99 -9.77
CA GLY A 101 21.63 -13.65 -9.80
C GLY A 101 22.07 -13.00 -8.50
N SER A 102 23.17 -12.26 -8.54
CA SER A 102 23.73 -11.57 -7.38
C SER A 102 23.42 -10.08 -7.38
N ARG A 103 23.40 -9.50 -6.20
CA ARG A 103 23.18 -8.07 -6.00
C ARG A 103 24.49 -7.31 -6.18
N LYS A 104 24.48 -6.21 -6.95
CA LYS A 104 25.64 -5.32 -7.09
C LYS A 104 26.01 -4.74 -5.73
N GLY A 105 27.27 -4.71 -5.42
CA GLY A 105 27.84 -4.19 -4.18
C GLY A 105 28.31 -5.30 -3.23
N ASP A 106 27.42 -6.18 -2.75
CA ASP A 106 27.74 -7.23 -1.77
C ASP A 106 27.69 -8.66 -2.34
N ASN A 107 27.45 -8.81 -3.64
CA ASN A 107 27.36 -10.09 -4.34
C ASN A 107 26.39 -11.10 -3.68
N ALA A 108 25.41 -10.63 -2.92
CA ALA A 108 24.42 -11.49 -2.26
C ALA A 108 23.52 -12.18 -3.29
N PRO A 109 23.29 -13.51 -3.22
CA PRO A 109 22.41 -14.21 -4.13
C PRO A 109 20.96 -13.78 -3.94
N MET A 110 20.34 -13.26 -4.99
CA MET A 110 18.96 -12.76 -5.00
C MET A 110 18.00 -13.79 -5.60
N ALA A 111 16.77 -13.76 -5.10
CA ALA A 111 15.67 -14.57 -5.63
C ALA A 111 14.35 -13.79 -5.57
N ILE A 112 13.46 -14.10 -6.49
CA ILE A 112 12.04 -13.75 -6.41
C ILE A 112 11.31 -14.94 -5.82
N ILE A 113 10.45 -14.70 -4.83
CA ILE A 113 9.45 -15.66 -4.40
C ILE A 113 8.08 -15.13 -4.82
N GLU A 114 7.29 -15.99 -5.40
CA GLU A 114 5.98 -15.66 -5.96
C GLU A 114 4.96 -16.77 -5.69
N LEU A 115 3.68 -16.38 -5.67
CA LEU A 115 2.57 -17.31 -5.66
C LEU A 115 2.44 -17.96 -7.06
N THR A 116 2.18 -19.29 -7.11
CA THR A 116 2.04 -20.03 -8.38
C THR A 116 0.78 -19.56 -9.13
N HIS A 117 -0.35 -19.39 -8.43
CA HIS A 117 -1.58 -18.85 -8.97
C HIS A 117 -1.69 -17.37 -8.56
N LYS A 118 -1.32 -16.47 -9.46
CA LYS A 118 -1.45 -15.01 -9.27
C LYS A 118 -2.83 -14.57 -9.75
N LYS A 119 -3.34 -13.49 -9.14
CA LYS A 119 -4.48 -12.78 -9.68
C LYS A 119 -4.08 -12.20 -11.04
N GLU A 120 -4.87 -12.48 -12.08
CA GLU A 120 -4.55 -12.01 -13.43
C GLU A 120 -4.43 -10.48 -13.44
N LYS A 121 -3.42 -10.00 -14.20
CA LYS A 121 -3.08 -8.57 -14.24
C LYS A 121 -4.15 -7.69 -14.90
N GLU A 122 -5.26 -8.27 -15.33
CA GLU A 122 -6.34 -7.56 -16.04
C GLU A 122 -7.03 -6.50 -15.18
N GLU A 123 -7.37 -6.81 -13.93
CA GLU A 123 -7.97 -5.82 -13.01
C GLU A 123 -7.04 -4.62 -12.72
N LYS A 124 -5.71 -4.81 -12.77
CA LYS A 124 -4.76 -3.69 -12.62
C LYS A 124 -4.64 -2.84 -13.87
N LYS A 125 -4.87 -3.43 -15.05
CA LYS A 125 -4.92 -2.67 -16.32
C LYS A 125 -6.22 -1.87 -16.43
N GLU A 126 -7.35 -2.44 -16.03
CA GLU A 126 -8.65 -1.74 -16.02
C GLU A 126 -8.67 -0.58 -15.04
N LYS A 127 -8.26 -0.79 -13.78
CA LYS A 127 -8.16 0.29 -12.78
C LYS A 127 -7.14 1.38 -13.15
N LYS A 128 -6.09 1.04 -13.93
CA LYS A 128 -5.13 2.01 -14.46
C LYS A 128 -5.67 2.73 -15.69
N ALA A 129 -6.48 2.07 -16.49
CA ALA A 129 -7.19 2.66 -17.64
C ALA A 129 -8.33 3.58 -17.17
N GLU A 130 -9.11 3.18 -16.15
CA GLU A 130 -10.13 4.03 -15.52
C GLU A 130 -9.54 5.27 -14.84
N LYS A 131 -8.42 5.12 -14.10
CA LYS A 131 -7.72 6.29 -13.52
C LYS A 131 -7.15 7.22 -14.59
N LYS A 132 -6.69 6.71 -15.73
CA LYS A 132 -6.25 7.55 -16.84
C LYS A 132 -7.43 8.26 -17.50
N LYS A 133 -8.55 7.58 -17.75
CA LYS A 133 -9.77 8.18 -18.30
C LYS A 133 -10.38 9.23 -17.36
N ALA A 134 -10.38 8.97 -16.02
CA ALA A 134 -10.84 9.93 -15.03
C ALA A 134 -9.91 11.15 -14.88
N ALA A 135 -8.62 11.00 -15.16
CA ALA A 135 -7.67 12.11 -15.18
C ALA A 135 -7.80 12.95 -16.44
N GLU A 136 -8.07 12.33 -17.60
CA GLU A 136 -8.30 13.01 -18.87
C GLU A 136 -9.63 13.79 -18.91
N THR A 137 -10.69 13.21 -18.32
CA THR A 137 -11.96 13.93 -18.16
C THR A 137 -11.86 15.12 -17.21
N LYS A 138 -11.04 15.02 -16.14
CA LYS A 138 -10.76 16.16 -15.24
C LYS A 138 -9.88 17.23 -15.87
N ALA A 139 -9.01 16.88 -16.82
CA ALA A 139 -8.21 17.84 -17.58
C ALA A 139 -9.07 18.60 -18.58
N LYS A 140 -9.95 17.91 -19.35
CA LYS A 140 -10.88 18.54 -20.31
C LYS A 140 -11.89 19.49 -19.64
N THR A 141 -12.40 19.11 -18.45
CA THR A 141 -13.32 20.00 -17.68
C THR A 141 -12.62 21.22 -17.08
N LYS A 142 -11.28 21.18 -16.91
CA LYS A 142 -10.50 22.35 -16.47
C LYS A 142 -10.15 23.31 -17.62
N GLU A 143 -10.02 22.80 -18.85
CA GLU A 143 -9.82 23.65 -20.04
C GLU A 143 -11.10 24.36 -20.44
N GLU A 144 -12.26 23.69 -20.45
CA GLU A 144 -13.55 24.33 -20.70
C GLU A 144 -13.95 25.41 -19.68
N LYS A 145 -13.47 25.27 -18.41
CA LYS A 145 -13.69 26.31 -17.38
C LYS A 145 -12.74 27.50 -17.50
N LYS A 146 -11.64 27.41 -18.26
CA LYS A 146 -10.71 28.53 -18.50
C LYS A 146 -11.09 29.37 -19.72
N GLU A 147 -11.88 28.85 -20.64
CA GLU A 147 -12.32 29.62 -21.84
C GLU A 147 -13.56 30.50 -21.61
N LYS A 148 -14.33 30.28 -20.53
CA LYS A 148 -15.54 31.07 -20.23
C LYS A 148 -15.33 32.42 -19.51
N PRO A 149 -14.22 32.78 -18.85
CA PRO A 149 -14.05 34.12 -18.31
C PRO A 149 -13.48 35.17 -19.27
N ALA A 150 -12.85 34.75 -20.38
CA ALA A 150 -12.22 35.72 -21.32
C ALA A 150 -13.20 36.44 -22.25
N LYS A 151 -14.46 36.03 -22.36
CA LYS A 151 -15.49 36.62 -23.22
C LYS A 151 -16.42 37.59 -22.47
N LYS A 152 -16.33 37.68 -21.14
CA LYS A 152 -17.11 38.60 -20.31
C LYS A 152 -16.38 39.89 -19.92
N GLU A 153 -15.07 39.96 -20.13
CA GLU A 153 -14.28 41.15 -19.80
C GLU A 153 -14.13 42.19 -20.90
N LYS A 154 -14.56 41.89 -22.14
CA LYS A 154 -14.51 42.82 -23.27
C LYS A 154 -15.77 43.67 -23.45
N THR A 155 -16.84 43.41 -22.71
CA THR A 155 -18.09 44.20 -22.79
C THR A 155 -18.36 45.08 -21.56
N ALA A 156 -17.48 45.05 -20.55
CA ALA A 156 -17.62 45.85 -19.32
C ALA A 156 -16.68 47.07 -19.25
N LYS A 157 -15.81 47.26 -20.28
CA LYS A 157 -14.87 48.41 -20.30
C LYS A 157 -15.35 49.61 -21.08
N GLU A 158 -16.61 49.61 -21.57
CA GLU A 158 -17.13 50.71 -22.41
C GLU A 158 -18.30 51.49 -21.78
N LYS A 159 -18.54 51.30 -20.46
CA LYS A 159 -19.67 52.00 -19.80
C LYS A 159 -19.41 52.56 -18.38
N THR A 160 -18.19 52.87 -17.99
CA THR A 160 -17.97 53.62 -16.74
C THR A 160 -16.76 54.56 -16.87
N GLU A 161 -16.86 55.46 -17.84
CA GLU A 161 -16.09 56.68 -17.86
C GLU A 161 -17.09 57.81 -17.75
N LYS A 162 -17.61 58.04 -16.56
CA LYS A 162 -18.25 59.28 -16.05
C LYS A 162 -18.82 58.98 -14.67
N THR A 163 -18.09 59.32 -13.68
CA THR A 163 -18.47 60.18 -12.55
C THR A 163 -17.33 60.15 -11.55
N GLU A 164 -16.61 61.21 -11.60
CA GLU A 164 -15.63 61.63 -10.59
C GLU A 164 -16.29 62.04 -9.27
N THR A 165 -15.49 61.91 -8.23
CA THR A 165 -15.32 62.80 -7.10
C THR A 165 -16.16 62.62 -5.83
N LYS A 166 -15.35 62.62 -4.78
CA LYS A 166 -15.63 62.96 -3.35
C LYS A 166 -15.94 61.74 -2.45
N GLU A 167 -15.29 61.49 -1.39
CA GLU A 167 -14.52 62.18 -0.39
C GLU A 167 -13.95 61.16 0.63
N LYS A 168 -12.65 61.36 0.95
CA LYS A 168 -12.00 61.31 2.28
C LYS A 168 -12.41 60.33 3.39
N LYS A 169 -11.43 59.45 3.72
CA LYS A 169 -10.72 59.26 5.02
C LYS A 169 -11.51 59.31 6.35
N PRO A 170 -10.85 58.88 7.45
CA PRO A 170 -10.50 57.57 7.99
C PRO A 170 -10.91 57.40 9.49
N ARG A 171 -10.78 56.20 10.09
CA ARG A 171 -10.55 55.98 11.54
C ARG A 171 -10.30 54.51 11.81
N LYS A 172 -9.13 54.07 12.15
CA LYS A 172 -8.33 54.07 13.39
C LYS A 172 -9.03 53.48 14.63
N LYS A 173 -8.29 52.50 15.19
CA LYS A 173 -8.12 52.10 16.61
C LYS A 173 -9.21 51.20 17.16
N ALA A 174 -8.78 50.13 17.69
CA ALA A 174 -8.08 49.69 18.90
C ALA A 174 -9.09 48.93 19.77
N VAL A 175 -8.79 47.90 20.47
CA VAL A 175 -8.12 47.70 21.75
C VAL A 175 -8.40 46.23 22.06
N LYS A 176 -7.45 45.26 22.19
CA LYS A 176 -6.66 44.98 23.37
C LYS A 176 -7.47 44.59 24.61
N LYS A 177 -7.00 43.52 25.22
CA LYS A 177 -7.14 43.12 26.63
C LYS A 177 -8.30 42.12 26.92
N GLU A 178 -8.20 41.16 27.75
CA GLU A 178 -7.28 40.69 28.79
C GLU A 178 -7.73 39.29 29.21
N VAL A 179 -6.79 38.40 29.49
CA VAL A 179 -6.27 37.97 30.81
C VAL A 179 -7.08 36.81 31.39
N ALA A 180 -6.48 35.64 31.45
CA ALA A 180 -5.75 35.05 32.58
C ALA A 180 -6.62 34.56 33.75
N ALA A 181 -6.18 33.39 34.20
CA ALA A 181 -6.24 32.81 35.55
C ALA A 181 -7.61 32.24 35.94
N GLU A 182 -7.69 31.08 36.52
CA GLU A 182 -7.16 30.45 37.72
C GLU A 182 -7.46 28.96 37.64
N THR A 183 -6.52 28.05 37.82
CA THR A 183 -5.97 27.44 39.04
C THR A 183 -6.99 26.90 40.07
N LYS A 184 -6.80 25.62 40.40
CA LYS A 184 -7.20 24.85 41.60
C LYS A 184 -8.67 24.42 41.62
N GLU A 185 -8.91 23.15 41.75
CA GLU A 185 -8.60 22.16 42.78
C GLU A 185 -8.44 20.76 42.18
#